data_ff20d566b99757182662f64e9b5100c0
#
_entry.id   ff20d566b99757182662f64e9b5100c0
#
_cell.length_a   1.000
_cell.length_b   1.000
_cell.length_c   1.000
_cell.angle_alpha   90.00
_cell.angle_beta   90.00
_cell.angle_gamma   90.00
#
_symmetry.space_group_name_H-M   'P 1'
#
loop_
_entity.id
_entity.type
_entity.pdbx_description
1 polymer ?
#
loop_
_entity_poly.entity_id
_entity_poly.type
_entity_poly.pdbx_seq_one_letter_code
_entity_poly.pdbx_strand_id
1 'polypeptide(L)'
;MGTGRKSYTLAEVSQHNHRHDCWIIIGGKVYDVTKFLEDHPGGDEVLLSATGKDATEDFEDVGHSTTAEAMLDEFYVGDIDSASIPAGFKYTPPKQPHYNQDKTAEFIIRMLQFLVPLMILGVAVGVRFLHQFNITTETAKLFGRHCEKSCY
;
A
#
# COMPACT_ATOMS: atom_id res chain seq x y z
N MET A 1 -14.39 -4.20 45.02
CA MET A 1 -13.68 -3.03 44.52
C MET A 1 -14.03 -2.95 43.03
N GLY A 2 -14.95 -2.03 42.66
CA GLY A 2 -15.32 -1.85 41.27
C GLY A 2 -14.13 -1.26 40.52
N THR A 3 -13.61 -1.98 39.53
CA THR A 3 -12.76 -1.42 38.52
C THR A 3 -13.61 -0.44 37.71
N GLY A 4 -13.58 0.83 38.13
CA GLY A 4 -14.29 1.90 37.44
C GLY A 4 -13.74 1.99 36.00
N ARG A 5 -14.44 1.39 35.03
CA ARG A 5 -14.17 1.61 33.63
C ARG A 5 -14.34 3.10 33.37
N LYS A 6 -13.34 3.70 32.78
CA LYS A 6 -13.38 5.11 32.41
C LYS A 6 -14.37 5.26 31.25
N SER A 7 -15.34 6.15 31.39
CA SER A 7 -16.32 6.43 30.34
C SER A 7 -16.08 7.84 29.82
N TYR A 8 -16.17 7.98 28.50
CA TYR A 8 -15.93 9.22 27.78
C TYR A 8 -17.17 9.60 26.96
N THR A 9 -17.43 10.88 26.88
CA THR A 9 -18.45 11.41 25.94
C THR A 9 -17.84 11.55 24.54
N LEU A 10 -18.71 11.56 23.51
CA LEU A 10 -18.28 11.83 22.14
C LEU A 10 -17.57 13.18 22.02
N ALA A 11 -18.03 14.18 22.76
CA ALA A 11 -17.42 15.52 22.75
C ALA A 11 -15.98 15.52 23.30
N GLU A 12 -15.72 14.70 24.33
CA GLU A 12 -14.36 14.54 24.88
C GLU A 12 -13.48 13.82 23.87
N VAL A 13 -13.91 12.67 23.33
CA VAL A 13 -13.10 11.92 22.34
C VAL A 13 -12.83 12.74 21.10
N SER A 14 -13.75 13.58 20.64
CA SER A 14 -13.59 14.42 19.44
C SER A 14 -12.50 15.47 19.55
N GLN A 15 -11.99 15.77 20.74
CA GLN A 15 -10.87 16.69 20.93
C GLN A 15 -9.52 16.06 20.57
N HIS A 16 -9.43 14.72 20.60
CA HIS A 16 -8.25 13.93 20.28
C HIS A 16 -8.22 13.57 18.77
N ASN A 17 -8.02 14.55 17.89
CA ASN A 17 -8.21 14.43 16.45
C ASN A 17 -7.00 14.85 15.61
N HIS A 18 -5.80 14.82 16.16
CA HIS A 18 -4.59 15.26 15.45
C HIS A 18 -3.42 14.25 15.66
N ARG A 19 -2.35 14.39 14.85
CA ARG A 19 -1.21 13.43 14.80
C ARG A 19 -0.56 13.13 16.15
N HIS A 20 -0.56 14.07 17.07
CA HIS A 20 0.08 13.90 18.39
C HIS A 20 -0.92 13.50 19.47
N ASP A 21 -2.19 13.37 19.13
CA ASP A 21 -3.26 12.99 20.06
C ASP A 21 -4.47 12.52 19.24
N CYS A 22 -4.54 11.20 18.98
CA CYS A 22 -5.47 10.59 18.05
C CYS A 22 -6.23 9.46 18.72
N TRP A 23 -7.53 9.67 18.97
CA TRP A 23 -8.41 8.68 19.56
C TRP A 23 -9.52 8.30 18.58
N ILE A 24 -9.86 7.01 18.55
CA ILE A 24 -10.94 6.46 17.71
C ILE A 24 -11.93 5.66 18.56
N ILE A 25 -13.15 5.55 18.06
CA ILE A 25 -14.21 4.78 18.68
C ILE A 25 -14.52 3.58 17.79
N ILE A 26 -14.43 2.35 18.33
CA ILE A 26 -14.76 1.11 17.63
C ILE A 26 -15.54 0.22 18.59
N GLY A 27 -16.72 -0.26 18.20
CA GLY A 27 -17.52 -1.19 18.99
C GLY A 27 -17.90 -0.67 20.37
N GLY A 28 -18.14 0.64 20.50
CA GLY A 28 -18.48 1.28 21.76
C GLY A 28 -17.31 1.46 22.73
N LYS A 29 -16.09 1.23 22.30
CA LYS A 29 -14.85 1.40 23.07
C LYS A 29 -14.00 2.51 22.48
N VAL A 30 -13.22 3.17 23.30
CA VAL A 30 -12.30 4.26 22.94
C VAL A 30 -10.87 3.76 22.95
N TYR A 31 -10.12 4.06 21.91
CA TYR A 31 -8.74 3.63 21.72
C TYR A 31 -7.84 4.83 21.43
N ASP A 32 -6.73 4.93 22.16
CA ASP A 32 -5.65 5.90 21.87
C ASP A 32 -4.66 5.30 20.87
N VAL A 33 -4.82 5.65 19.62
CA VAL A 33 -3.98 5.15 18.51
C VAL A 33 -2.85 6.10 18.14
N THR A 34 -2.56 7.10 18.96
CA THR A 34 -1.54 8.12 18.68
C THR A 34 -0.20 7.51 18.30
N LYS A 35 0.26 6.50 19.04
CA LYS A 35 1.55 5.83 18.78
C LYS A 35 1.53 4.88 17.59
N PHE A 36 0.35 4.46 17.16
CA PHE A 36 0.17 3.53 16.05
C PHE A 36 -0.02 4.22 14.70
N LEU A 37 -0.19 5.55 14.68
CA LEU A 37 -0.43 6.32 13.46
C LEU A 37 0.59 6.05 12.36
N GLU A 38 1.89 6.05 12.71
CA GLU A 38 2.98 5.86 11.75
C GLU A 38 3.12 4.40 11.29
N ASP A 39 2.69 3.46 12.12
CA ASP A 39 2.80 2.02 11.87
C ASP A 39 1.54 1.43 11.19
N HIS A 40 0.48 2.22 11.03
CA HIS A 40 -0.76 1.75 10.44
C HIS A 40 -0.61 1.44 8.92
N PRO A 41 -0.87 0.20 8.47
CA PRO A 41 -0.68 -0.19 7.07
C PRO A 41 -1.48 0.62 6.05
N GLY A 42 -2.63 1.19 6.47
CA GLY A 42 -3.48 2.07 5.65
C GLY A 42 -3.01 3.53 5.61
N GLY A 43 -1.95 3.87 6.36
CA GLY A 43 -1.46 5.23 6.54
C GLY A 43 -2.18 5.97 7.67
N ASP A 44 -1.55 7.00 8.17
CA ASP A 44 -2.02 7.82 9.28
C ASP A 44 -3.28 8.65 8.95
N GLU A 45 -3.41 9.10 7.70
CA GLU A 45 -4.57 9.87 7.23
C GLU A 45 -5.89 9.09 7.38
N VAL A 46 -5.86 7.76 7.27
CA VAL A 46 -7.06 6.90 7.45
C VAL A 46 -7.51 6.97 8.91
N LEU A 47 -6.59 6.82 9.86
CA LEU A 47 -6.90 6.91 11.29
C LEU A 47 -7.37 8.32 11.69
N LEU A 48 -6.71 9.36 11.17
CA LEU A 48 -7.12 10.74 11.41
C LEU A 48 -8.51 11.05 10.87
N SER A 49 -8.90 10.47 9.73
CA SER A 49 -10.24 10.61 9.16
C SER A 49 -11.33 9.86 9.95
N ALA A 50 -10.92 8.90 10.78
CA ALA A 50 -11.78 8.11 11.64
C ALA A 50 -12.05 8.76 13.02
N THR A 51 -11.35 9.86 13.35
CA THR A 51 -11.53 10.57 14.62
C THR A 51 -12.84 11.33 14.72
N GLY A 52 -13.30 11.61 15.94
CA GLY A 52 -14.48 12.45 16.21
C GLY A 52 -15.82 11.81 15.84
N LYS A 53 -15.85 10.52 15.53
CA LYS A 53 -17.02 9.75 15.12
C LYS A 53 -16.93 8.30 15.61
N ASP A 54 -18.01 7.56 15.48
CA ASP A 54 -17.98 6.10 15.60
C ASP A 54 -17.39 5.50 14.31
N ALA A 55 -16.24 4.87 14.41
CA ALA A 55 -15.51 4.27 13.31
C ALA A 55 -15.73 2.74 13.17
N THR A 56 -16.75 2.20 13.87
CA THR A 56 -17.02 0.76 13.87
C THR A 56 -17.26 0.22 12.46
N GLU A 57 -18.13 0.86 11.68
CA GLU A 57 -18.42 0.45 10.30
C GLU A 57 -17.16 0.55 9.42
N ASP A 58 -16.39 1.64 9.53
CA ASP A 58 -15.14 1.81 8.76
C ASP A 58 -14.12 0.70 9.06
N PHE A 59 -14.04 0.27 10.32
CA PHE A 59 -13.15 -0.80 10.77
C PHE A 59 -13.58 -2.18 10.27
N GLU A 60 -14.90 -2.47 10.33
CA GLU A 60 -15.48 -3.73 9.87
C GLU A 60 -15.42 -3.88 8.35
N ASP A 61 -15.70 -2.82 7.60
CA ASP A 61 -15.72 -2.83 6.13
C ASP A 61 -14.34 -3.13 5.52
N VAL A 62 -13.27 -2.73 6.17
CA VAL A 62 -11.88 -3.05 5.74
C VAL A 62 -11.55 -4.53 5.95
N GLY A 63 -12.20 -5.22 6.90
CA GLY A 63 -11.97 -6.63 7.19
C GLY A 63 -10.60 -6.89 7.79
N HIS A 64 -10.35 -6.31 8.96
CA HIS A 64 -9.09 -6.50 9.70
C HIS A 64 -8.88 -7.97 10.09
N SER A 65 -7.62 -8.39 10.19
CA SER A 65 -7.29 -9.74 10.66
C SER A 65 -7.53 -9.88 12.17
N THR A 66 -7.72 -11.12 12.63
CA THR A 66 -7.86 -11.41 14.08
C THR A 66 -6.67 -10.93 14.89
N THR A 67 -5.47 -10.87 14.30
CA THR A 67 -4.27 -10.30 14.95
C THR A 67 -4.41 -8.79 15.13
N ALA A 68 -4.91 -8.08 14.10
CA ALA A 68 -5.13 -6.64 14.17
C ALA A 68 -6.23 -6.30 15.18
N GLU A 69 -7.30 -7.11 15.23
CA GLU A 69 -8.36 -6.97 16.24
C GLU A 69 -7.83 -7.16 17.66
N ALA A 70 -6.95 -8.16 17.87
CA ALA A 70 -6.33 -8.39 19.19
C ALA A 70 -5.40 -7.26 19.61
N MET A 71 -4.77 -6.54 18.69
CA MET A 71 -3.93 -5.38 19.00
C MET A 71 -4.72 -4.20 19.57
N LEU A 72 -6.02 -4.09 19.30
CA LEU A 72 -6.86 -3.03 19.84
C LEU A 72 -6.83 -2.98 21.38
N ASP A 73 -6.70 -4.12 22.04
CA ASP A 73 -6.67 -4.19 23.49
C ASP A 73 -5.48 -3.40 24.09
N GLU A 74 -4.39 -3.25 23.35
CA GLU A 74 -3.21 -2.48 23.78
C GLU A 74 -3.46 -0.96 23.78
N PHE A 75 -4.39 -0.51 22.95
CA PHE A 75 -4.74 0.90 22.78
C PHE A 75 -5.98 1.32 23.57
N TYR A 76 -6.64 0.39 24.25
CA TYR A 76 -7.89 0.64 24.95
C TYR A 76 -7.71 1.62 26.12
N VAL A 77 -8.51 2.70 26.14
CA VAL A 77 -8.50 3.72 27.20
C VAL A 77 -9.80 3.82 27.98
N GLY A 78 -10.91 3.32 27.45
CA GLY A 78 -12.19 3.33 28.11
C GLY A 78 -13.39 3.04 27.21
N ASP A 79 -14.61 3.16 27.74
CA ASP A 79 -15.85 2.96 27.00
C ASP A 79 -16.45 4.32 26.59
N ILE A 80 -17.16 4.37 25.47
CA ILE A 80 -17.93 5.55 25.07
C ILE A 80 -19.26 5.59 25.81
N ASP A 81 -19.66 6.75 26.29
CA ASP A 81 -21.02 6.96 26.77
C ASP A 81 -21.98 7.01 25.58
N SER A 82 -22.70 5.90 25.33
CA SER A 82 -23.64 5.78 24.23
C SER A 82 -24.77 6.81 24.25
N ALA A 83 -25.08 7.40 25.42
CA ALA A 83 -26.06 8.48 25.54
C ALA A 83 -25.53 9.80 24.93
N SER A 84 -24.21 9.94 24.82
CA SER A 84 -23.56 11.12 24.21
C SER A 84 -23.53 11.07 22.70
N ILE A 85 -23.80 9.91 22.07
CA ILE A 85 -23.84 9.76 20.61
C ILE A 85 -25.24 10.19 20.13
N PRO A 86 -25.39 11.23 19.31
CA PRO A 86 -26.67 11.66 18.80
C PRO A 86 -27.37 10.54 18.01
N ALA A 87 -28.61 10.19 18.37
CA ALA A 87 -29.40 9.24 17.63
C ALA A 87 -29.63 9.74 16.19
N GLY A 88 -29.00 9.07 15.22
CA GLY A 88 -29.07 9.44 13.79
C GLY A 88 -27.82 10.05 13.21
N PHE A 89 -26.72 10.05 13.92
CA PHE A 89 -25.41 10.41 13.34
C PHE A 89 -24.96 9.30 12.36
N LYS A 90 -25.66 9.21 11.21
CA LYS A 90 -25.15 8.47 10.06
C LYS A 90 -24.02 9.30 9.50
N TYR A 91 -22.82 8.85 9.76
CA TYR A 91 -21.65 9.37 9.12
C TYR A 91 -21.77 9.17 7.59
N THR A 92 -21.76 10.28 6.87
CA THR A 92 -21.46 10.25 5.44
C THR A 92 -19.93 10.38 5.34
N PRO A 93 -19.20 9.31 4.99
CA PRO A 93 -17.76 9.43 4.85
C PRO A 93 -17.45 10.60 3.92
N PRO A 94 -16.50 11.50 4.24
CA PRO A 94 -15.94 12.37 3.24
C PRO A 94 -15.49 11.44 2.13
N LYS A 95 -15.95 11.69 0.89
CA LYS A 95 -15.52 10.93 -0.28
C LYS A 95 -14.00 10.88 -0.20
N GLN A 96 -13.46 9.72 0.22
CA GLN A 96 -12.04 9.50 0.15
C GLN A 96 -11.66 9.84 -1.28
N PRO A 97 -10.61 10.63 -1.52
CA PRO A 97 -10.07 10.72 -2.85
C PRO A 97 -9.81 9.27 -3.23
N HIS A 98 -10.59 8.77 -4.17
CA HIS A 98 -10.41 7.46 -4.76
C HIS A 98 -8.91 7.36 -5.04
N TYR A 99 -8.19 6.59 -4.22
CA TYR A 99 -6.86 6.15 -4.59
C TYR A 99 -7.09 5.29 -5.83
N ASN A 100 -6.94 5.94 -6.99
CA ASN A 100 -7.11 5.31 -8.28
C ASN A 100 -6.07 4.20 -8.35
N GLN A 101 -6.46 2.98 -7.99
CA GLN A 101 -5.75 1.75 -8.34
C GLN A 101 -5.48 1.70 -9.85
N ASP A 102 -6.31 2.38 -10.64
CA ASP A 102 -6.15 2.52 -12.08
C ASP A 102 -4.87 3.28 -12.50
N LYS A 103 -4.39 4.25 -11.69
CA LYS A 103 -3.13 4.96 -12.02
C LYS A 103 -1.89 4.09 -11.92
N THR A 104 -1.87 3.13 -11.00
CA THR A 104 -0.78 2.14 -10.91
C THR A 104 -0.84 1.16 -12.08
N ALA A 105 -2.04 0.72 -12.47
CA ALA A 105 -2.22 -0.14 -13.64
C ALA A 105 -1.85 0.61 -14.94
N GLU A 106 -2.29 1.85 -15.11
CA GLU A 106 -1.90 2.69 -16.27
C GLU A 106 -0.40 2.97 -16.32
N PHE A 107 0.23 3.22 -15.17
CA PHE A 107 1.67 3.41 -15.09
C PHE A 107 2.45 2.15 -15.49
N ILE A 108 2.03 0.97 -14.99
CA ILE A 108 2.63 -0.33 -15.33
C ILE A 108 2.45 -0.63 -16.81
N ILE A 109 1.25 -0.42 -17.37
CA ILE A 109 0.97 -0.61 -18.80
C ILE A 109 1.83 0.32 -19.65
N ARG A 110 1.97 1.58 -19.26
CA ARG A 110 2.80 2.55 -19.97
C ARG A 110 4.29 2.20 -19.90
N MET A 111 4.78 1.72 -18.75
CA MET A 111 6.15 1.21 -18.60
C MET A 111 6.40 -0.03 -19.46
N LEU A 112 5.48 -1.00 -19.49
CA LEU A 112 5.57 -2.19 -20.35
C LEU A 112 5.56 -1.82 -21.83
N GLN A 113 4.81 -0.80 -22.23
CA GLN A 113 4.72 -0.31 -23.60
C GLN A 113 6.06 0.25 -24.12
N PHE A 114 6.92 0.74 -23.23
CA PHE A 114 8.28 1.18 -23.56
C PHE A 114 9.32 0.07 -23.45
N LEU A 115 9.20 -0.81 -22.45
CA LEU A 115 10.19 -1.86 -22.18
C LEU A 115 10.13 -2.98 -23.22
N VAL A 116 8.94 -3.38 -23.69
CA VAL A 116 8.78 -4.46 -24.67
C VAL A 116 9.49 -4.15 -26.01
N PRO A 117 9.26 -3.00 -26.66
CA PRO A 117 9.95 -2.69 -27.92
C PRO A 117 11.45 -2.54 -27.74
N LEU A 118 11.91 -2.06 -26.58
CA LEU A 118 13.33 -1.91 -26.26
C LEU A 118 14.02 -3.26 -26.12
N MET A 119 13.35 -4.24 -25.49
CA MET A 119 13.80 -5.63 -25.40
C MET A 119 13.89 -6.29 -26.78
N ILE A 120 12.86 -6.11 -27.61
CA ILE A 120 12.85 -6.66 -29.00
C ILE A 120 14.01 -6.07 -29.82
N LEU A 121 14.25 -4.76 -29.70
CA LEU A 121 15.36 -4.09 -30.38
C LEU A 121 16.71 -4.63 -29.90
N GLY A 122 16.89 -4.81 -28.59
CA GLY A 122 18.09 -5.37 -28.00
C GLY A 122 18.40 -6.78 -28.48
N VAL A 123 17.36 -7.64 -28.55
CA VAL A 123 17.49 -9.01 -29.06
C VAL A 123 17.83 -9.00 -30.55
N ALA A 124 17.17 -8.15 -31.36
CA ALA A 124 17.43 -8.04 -32.79
C ALA A 124 18.86 -7.59 -33.08
N VAL A 125 19.38 -6.61 -32.32
CA VAL A 125 20.77 -6.15 -32.43
C VAL A 125 21.75 -7.25 -31.99
N GLY A 126 21.45 -7.93 -30.89
CA GLY A 126 22.27 -9.05 -30.38
C GLY A 126 22.37 -10.20 -31.38
N VAL A 127 21.26 -10.61 -31.99
CA VAL A 127 21.23 -11.66 -33.02
C VAL A 127 22.04 -11.22 -34.26
N ARG A 128 21.90 -9.96 -34.69
CA ARG A 128 22.68 -9.44 -35.82
C ARG A 128 24.20 -9.42 -35.52
N PHE A 129 24.56 -9.03 -34.30
CA PHE A 129 25.95 -9.00 -33.87
C PHE A 129 26.55 -10.41 -33.84
N LEU A 130 25.85 -11.39 -33.28
CA LEU A 130 26.27 -12.79 -33.27
C LEU A 130 26.38 -13.38 -34.66
N HIS A 131 25.46 -13.06 -35.55
CA HIS A 131 25.48 -13.51 -36.95
C HIS A 131 26.69 -12.93 -37.68
N GLN A 132 27.01 -11.63 -37.49
CA GLN A 132 28.17 -10.97 -38.06
C GLN A 132 29.47 -11.62 -37.55
N PHE A 133 29.54 -11.93 -36.25
CA PHE A 133 30.69 -12.56 -35.65
C PHE A 133 30.94 -14.00 -36.20
N ASN A 134 29.86 -14.74 -36.40
CA ASN A 134 29.94 -16.09 -37.01
C ASN A 134 30.45 -16.04 -38.47
N ILE A 135 29.99 -15.09 -39.26
CA ILE A 135 30.44 -14.94 -40.65
C ILE A 135 31.94 -14.59 -40.71
N THR A 136 32.42 -13.68 -39.83
CA THR A 136 33.85 -13.31 -39.80
C THR A 136 34.75 -14.48 -39.36
N THR A 137 34.29 -15.31 -38.43
CA THR A 137 35.06 -16.50 -38.01
C THR A 137 35.10 -17.59 -39.07
N GLU A 138 34.01 -17.79 -39.83
CA GLU A 138 33.97 -18.76 -40.95
C GLU A 138 34.83 -18.28 -42.12
N THR A 139 34.80 -16.98 -42.46
CA THR A 139 35.65 -16.41 -43.53
C THR A 139 37.13 -16.49 -43.16
N ALA A 140 37.52 -16.25 -41.89
CA ALA A 140 38.88 -16.40 -41.41
C ALA A 140 39.38 -17.85 -41.51
N LYS A 141 38.55 -18.84 -41.18
CA LYS A 141 38.86 -20.29 -41.33
C LYS A 141 39.02 -20.71 -42.80
N LEU A 142 38.22 -20.14 -43.70
CA LEU A 142 38.31 -20.43 -45.13
C LEU A 142 39.61 -19.83 -45.72
N PHE A 143 39.97 -18.63 -45.30
CA PHE A 143 41.23 -17.98 -45.79
C PHE A 143 42.48 -18.69 -45.27
N GLY A 144 42.48 -19.14 -43.98
CA GLY A 144 43.58 -19.96 -43.43
C GLY A 144 43.78 -21.29 -44.17
N ARG A 145 42.74 -21.98 -44.59
CA ARG A 145 42.81 -23.23 -45.38
C ARG A 145 43.28 -23.01 -46.82
N HIS A 146 43.06 -21.83 -47.37
CA HIS A 146 43.51 -21.53 -48.72
C HIS A 146 45.05 -21.23 -48.78
N CYS A 147 45.58 -20.59 -47.74
CA CYS A 147 47.04 -20.38 -47.63
C CYS A 147 47.82 -21.67 -47.44
N GLU A 148 47.29 -22.65 -46.74
CA GLU A 148 47.96 -23.93 -46.46
C GLU A 148 48.08 -24.82 -47.73
N LYS A 149 47.18 -24.68 -48.69
CA LYS A 149 47.21 -25.43 -49.98
C LYS A 149 48.08 -24.80 -51.05
N SER A 150 48.60 -23.59 -50.86
CA SER A 150 49.40 -22.89 -51.88
C SER A 150 50.93 -23.00 -51.62
N CYS A 151 51.32 -23.69 -50.55
CA CYS A 151 52.75 -23.89 -50.20
C CYS A 151 53.26 -25.31 -50.43
N TYR A 152 52.60 -26.11 -51.29
CA TYR A 152 53.12 -27.43 -51.76
C TYR A 152 53.29 -27.42 -53.28
#